data_acf036e0da56e893d7e35f9fe4fe5562
#
_entry.id   acf036e0da56e893d7e35f9fe4fe5562
#
_cell.length_a   1.000
_cell.length_b   1.000
_cell.length_c   1.000
_cell.angle_alpha   90.00
_cell.angle_beta   90.00
_cell.angle_gamma   90.00
#
_symmetry.space_group_name_H-M   'P 1'
#
loop_
_entity.id
_entity.type
_entity.pdbx_description
1 polymer ?
#
loop_
_entity_poly.entity_id
_entity_poly.type
_entity_poly.pdbx_seq_one_letter_code
_entity_poly.pdbx_strand_id
1 'polypeptide(L)'
;MNADDIRFDALYRTAARLQAPLYLHPQTPVRPVRAAYYSGLGEQLDAGFANYGIGWHYETGVQLLRMIFAGVFDRHPDLQVIVGHWGEAILF
;
A
#
# COMPACT_ATOMS: atom_id res chain seq x y z
N MET A 1 -3.08 9.50 5.54
CA MET A 1 -4.36 8.81 5.21
C MET A 1 -4.02 7.45 4.63
N ASN A 2 -4.60 6.39 5.20
CA ASN A 2 -4.35 5.02 4.77
C ASN A 2 -5.44 4.54 3.80
N ALA A 3 -5.16 3.47 3.06
CA ALA A 3 -6.07 2.94 2.05
C ALA A 3 -7.41 2.42 2.62
N ASP A 4 -7.47 2.13 3.92
CA ASP A 4 -8.71 1.72 4.59
C ASP A 4 -9.59 2.89 5.05
N ASP A 5 -9.15 4.15 4.84
CA ASP A 5 -9.90 5.32 5.26
C ASP A 5 -11.28 5.37 4.59
N ILE A 6 -12.32 5.60 5.39
CA ILE A 6 -13.71 5.61 4.90
C ILE A 6 -13.95 6.63 3.78
N ARG A 7 -13.13 7.66 3.68
CA ARG A 7 -13.21 8.66 2.61
C ARG A 7 -12.97 8.05 1.23
N PHE A 8 -12.31 6.89 1.14
CA PHE A 8 -12.11 6.17 -0.12
C PHE A 8 -13.28 5.25 -0.49
N ASP A 9 -14.27 5.07 0.37
CA ASP A 9 -15.35 4.10 0.12
C ASP A 9 -16.10 4.38 -1.18
N ALA A 10 -16.34 5.65 -1.51
CA ALA A 10 -16.99 6.01 -2.78
C ALA A 10 -16.13 5.63 -4.00
N LEU A 11 -14.81 5.74 -3.90
CA LEU A 11 -13.90 5.31 -4.95
C LEU A 11 -13.97 3.79 -5.14
N TYR A 12 -13.92 3.03 -4.06
CA TYR A 12 -13.99 1.57 -4.10
C TYR A 12 -15.31 1.07 -4.66
N ARG A 13 -16.43 1.69 -4.24
CA ARG A 13 -17.76 1.39 -4.80
C ARG A 13 -17.80 1.64 -6.30
N THR A 14 -17.27 2.76 -6.76
CA THR A 14 -17.27 3.13 -8.18
C THR A 14 -16.40 2.17 -9.00
N ALA A 15 -15.19 1.86 -8.51
CA ALA A 15 -14.30 0.93 -9.18
C ALA A 15 -14.92 -0.48 -9.29
N ALA A 16 -15.54 -0.97 -8.21
CA ALA A 16 -16.25 -2.25 -8.21
C ALA A 16 -17.39 -2.26 -9.22
N ARG A 17 -18.22 -1.21 -9.23
CA ARG A 17 -19.36 -1.09 -10.16
C ARG A 17 -18.92 -1.06 -11.62
N LEU A 18 -17.83 -0.38 -11.92
CA LEU A 18 -17.29 -0.26 -13.26
C LEU A 18 -16.40 -1.43 -13.67
N GLN A 19 -16.15 -2.38 -12.75
CA GLN A 19 -15.19 -3.47 -12.93
C GLN A 19 -13.81 -2.95 -13.35
N ALA A 20 -13.42 -1.79 -12.80
CA ALA A 20 -12.15 -1.15 -13.06
C ALA A 20 -11.17 -1.51 -11.94
N PRO A 21 -10.10 -2.27 -12.22
CA PRO A 21 -9.13 -2.61 -11.20
C PRO A 21 -8.36 -1.39 -10.73
N LEU A 22 -8.05 -1.35 -9.43
CA LEU A 22 -7.21 -0.33 -8.83
C LEU A 22 -5.80 -0.89 -8.61
N TYR A 23 -4.79 -0.18 -9.06
CA TYR A 23 -3.40 -0.55 -8.82
C TYR A 23 -2.88 0.17 -7.59
N LEU A 24 -2.43 -0.60 -6.59
CA LEU A 24 -1.73 -0.06 -5.43
C LEU A 24 -0.25 0.14 -5.80
N HIS A 25 0.09 1.37 -6.13
CA HIS A 25 1.46 1.72 -6.49
C HIS A 25 2.29 2.04 -5.25
N PRO A 26 3.51 1.50 -5.15
CA PRO A 26 4.42 1.79 -4.05
C PRO A 26 4.70 3.28 -3.88
N GLN A 27 4.78 3.71 -2.65
CA GLN A 27 5.15 5.06 -2.25
C GLN A 27 6.21 5.04 -1.17
N THR A 28 7.01 6.09 -1.09
CA THR A 28 7.96 6.26 -0.01
C THR A 28 7.22 6.23 1.34
N PRO A 29 7.67 5.45 2.32
CA PRO A 29 7.04 5.42 3.63
C PRO A 29 6.96 6.80 4.27
N VAL A 30 5.97 6.99 5.14
CA VAL A 30 5.79 8.25 5.87
C VAL A 30 7.00 8.56 6.74
N ARG A 31 7.20 9.86 7.02
CA ARG A 31 8.40 10.35 7.71
C ARG A 31 8.73 9.61 9.01
N PRO A 32 7.79 9.32 9.93
CA PRO A 32 8.11 8.58 11.16
C PRO A 32 8.69 7.18 10.89
N VAL A 33 8.17 6.46 9.91
CA VAL A 33 8.66 5.13 9.54
C VAL A 33 10.07 5.22 8.94
N ARG A 34 10.30 6.20 8.05
CA ARG A 34 11.63 6.42 7.48
C ARG A 34 12.65 6.74 8.56
N ALA A 35 12.31 7.60 9.51
CA ALA A 35 13.20 7.98 10.60
C ALA A 35 13.52 6.78 11.50
N ALA A 36 12.55 5.89 11.74
CA ALA A 36 12.72 4.74 12.62
C ALA A 36 13.55 3.62 11.99
N TYR A 37 13.36 3.32 10.70
CA TYR A 37 13.93 2.12 10.08
C TYR A 37 14.92 2.40 8.95
N TYR A 38 14.74 3.49 8.21
CA TYR A 38 15.44 3.74 6.96
C TYR A 38 16.34 4.97 7.02
N SER A 39 16.98 5.19 8.17
CA SER A 39 17.86 6.34 8.36
C SER A 39 19.14 5.95 9.12
N GLY A 40 20.14 6.82 9.04
CA GLY A 40 21.41 6.63 9.76
C GLY A 40 22.49 5.90 8.97
N LEU A 41 22.27 5.58 7.70
CA LEU A 41 23.24 4.87 6.85
C LEU A 41 23.89 5.77 5.81
N GLY A 42 23.52 7.06 5.79
CA GLY A 42 23.93 8.02 4.77
C GLY A 42 22.83 8.26 3.74
N GLU A 43 22.76 9.49 3.22
CA GLU A 43 21.63 9.98 2.41
C GLU A 43 21.26 9.02 1.25
N GLN A 44 22.25 8.57 0.51
CA GLN A 44 22.01 7.70 -0.65
C GLN A 44 21.47 6.33 -0.27
N LEU A 45 22.03 5.72 0.78
CA LEU A 45 21.57 4.41 1.25
C LEU A 45 20.20 4.51 1.92
N ASP A 46 19.97 5.56 2.71
CA ASP A 46 18.68 5.81 3.35
C ASP A 46 17.58 5.92 2.30
N ALA A 47 17.81 6.68 1.24
CA ALA A 47 16.84 6.84 0.16
C ALA A 47 16.57 5.52 -0.57
N GLY A 48 17.60 4.77 -0.91
CA GLY A 48 17.47 3.47 -1.56
C GLY A 48 16.72 2.46 -0.69
N PHE A 49 17.07 2.38 0.57
CA PHE A 49 16.47 1.45 1.53
C PHE A 49 14.99 1.75 1.77
N ALA A 50 14.64 3.04 1.93
CA ALA A 50 13.26 3.48 2.11
C ALA A 50 12.38 3.23 0.88
N ASN A 51 12.95 3.14 -0.29
CA ASN A 51 12.23 3.01 -1.54
C ASN A 51 12.39 1.60 -2.13
N TYR A 52 13.10 1.48 -3.24
CA TYR A 52 13.20 0.24 -4.01
C TYR A 52 13.95 -0.89 -3.27
N GLY A 53 14.73 -0.58 -2.24
CA GLY A 53 15.41 -1.61 -1.45
C GLY A 53 14.43 -2.51 -0.71
N ILE A 54 13.48 -1.94 0.02
CA ILE A 54 12.41 -2.68 0.70
C ILE A 54 11.24 -1.80 1.16
N GLY A 55 11.50 -0.53 1.49
CA GLY A 55 10.51 0.33 2.15
C GLY A 55 9.21 0.46 1.40
N TRP A 56 9.24 0.65 0.09
CA TRP A 56 8.04 0.71 -0.76
C TRP A 56 7.18 -0.53 -0.65
N HIS A 57 7.83 -1.68 -0.66
CA HIS A 57 7.14 -2.97 -0.68
C HIS A 57 6.35 -3.17 0.60
N TYR A 58 6.99 -2.94 1.74
CA TYR A 58 6.31 -3.03 3.03
C TYR A 58 5.20 -2.00 3.17
N GLU A 59 5.43 -0.77 2.73
CA GLU A 59 4.39 0.27 2.80
C GLU A 59 3.14 -0.15 2.02
N THR A 60 3.31 -0.62 0.79
CA THR A 60 2.19 -1.07 -0.05
C THR A 60 1.53 -2.32 0.54
N GLY A 61 2.33 -3.27 1.03
CA GLY A 61 1.81 -4.46 1.71
C GLY A 61 0.97 -4.11 2.92
N VAL A 62 1.43 -3.18 3.75
CA VAL A 62 0.65 -2.68 4.90
C VAL A 62 -0.67 -2.07 4.45
N GLN A 63 -0.68 -1.27 3.38
CA GLN A 63 -1.91 -0.67 2.87
C GLN A 63 -2.92 -1.72 2.40
N LEU A 64 -2.48 -2.75 1.69
CA LEU A 64 -3.36 -3.84 1.28
C LEU A 64 -3.92 -4.61 2.49
N LEU A 65 -3.07 -4.96 3.46
CA LEU A 65 -3.52 -5.65 4.67
C LEU A 65 -4.51 -4.81 5.46
N ARG A 66 -4.31 -3.50 5.54
CA ARG A 66 -5.28 -2.60 6.16
C ARG A 66 -6.63 -2.64 5.45
N MET A 67 -6.66 -2.65 4.12
CA MET A 67 -7.90 -2.79 3.36
C MET A 67 -8.62 -4.10 3.69
N ILE A 68 -7.88 -5.21 3.77
CA ILE A 68 -8.43 -6.52 4.12
C ILE A 68 -9.01 -6.49 5.54
N PHE A 69 -8.23 -6.09 6.52
CA PHE A 69 -8.65 -6.11 7.92
C PHE A 69 -9.78 -5.14 8.22
N ALA A 70 -9.85 -4.02 7.50
CA ALA A 70 -10.94 -3.06 7.65
C ALA A 70 -12.23 -3.45 6.89
N GLY A 71 -12.24 -4.60 6.22
CA GLY A 71 -13.44 -5.12 5.55
C GLY A 71 -13.77 -4.42 4.23
N VAL A 72 -12.82 -3.80 3.57
CA VAL A 72 -13.06 -3.12 2.28
C VAL A 72 -13.60 -4.11 1.25
N PHE A 73 -13.02 -5.30 1.15
CA PHE A 73 -13.44 -6.32 0.19
C PHE A 73 -14.75 -7.01 0.59
N ASP A 74 -15.10 -6.98 1.86
CA ASP A 74 -16.42 -7.47 2.32
C ASP A 74 -17.53 -6.49 1.91
N ARG A 75 -17.26 -5.19 1.99
CA ARG A 75 -18.22 -4.16 1.54
C ARG A 75 -18.30 -4.06 0.02
N HIS A 76 -17.21 -4.36 -0.67
CA HIS A 76 -17.11 -4.24 -2.13
C HIS A 76 -16.55 -5.54 -2.71
N PRO A 77 -17.35 -6.63 -2.73
CA PRO A 77 -16.85 -7.97 -3.14
C PRO A 77 -16.41 -8.04 -4.61
N ASP A 78 -16.86 -7.11 -5.45
CA ASP A 78 -16.44 -7.05 -6.86
C ASP A 78 -15.23 -6.15 -7.09
N LEU A 79 -14.70 -5.53 -6.03
CA LEU A 79 -13.50 -4.69 -6.13
C LEU A 79 -12.28 -5.55 -6.48
N GLN A 80 -11.58 -5.14 -7.53
CA GLN A 80 -10.32 -5.75 -7.93
C GLN A 80 -9.17 -4.82 -7.61
N VAL A 81 -8.15 -5.34 -6.93
CA VAL A 81 -6.93 -4.60 -6.59
C VAL A 81 -5.74 -5.36 -7.17
N ILE A 82 -4.89 -4.65 -7.88
CA ILE A 82 -3.64 -5.17 -8.43
C ILE A 82 -2.51 -4.73 -7.49
N VAL A 83 -1.70 -5.70 -7.08
CA VAL A 83 -0.51 -5.48 -6.26
C VAL A 83 0.71 -5.86 -7.08
N GLY A 84 1.65 -4.93 -7.20
CA GLY A 84 2.85 -5.14 -7.99
C GLY A 84 3.92 -5.99 -7.30
N HIS A 85 5.10 -6.02 -7.89
CA HIS A 85 6.34 -6.56 -7.30
C HIS A 85 6.16 -7.93 -6.60
N TRP A 86 5.44 -8.85 -7.25
CA TRP A 86 5.19 -10.20 -6.71
C TRP A 86 4.43 -10.20 -5.39
N GLY A 87 3.54 -9.24 -5.19
CA GLY A 87 2.67 -9.18 -4.01
C GLY A 87 3.24 -8.38 -2.84
N GLU A 88 4.23 -7.53 -3.09
CA GLU A 88 4.77 -6.57 -2.11
C GLU A 88 5.15 -7.23 -0.78
N ALA A 89 5.84 -8.35 -0.87
CA ALA A 89 6.31 -9.15 0.26
C ALA A 89 5.19 -9.82 1.11
N ILE A 90 3.92 -9.71 0.75
CA ILE A 90 2.82 -10.31 1.52
C ILE A 90 2.87 -11.84 1.49
N LEU A 91 3.34 -12.43 0.38
CA LEU A 91 3.40 -13.88 0.23
C LEU A 91 4.63 -14.53 0.90
N PHE A 92 5.44 -13.74 1.52
CA PHE A 92 6.65 -14.18 2.21
C PHE A 92 6.60 -13.81 3.67
#